data_f08ac0127afffb603aa2faaf81763b42
#
_entry.id   f08ac0127afffb603aa2faaf81763b42
#
_cell.length_a   1.000
_cell.length_b   1.000
_cell.length_c   1.000
_cell.angle_alpha   90.00
_cell.angle_beta   90.00
_cell.angle_gamma   90.00
#
_symmetry.space_group_name_H-M   'P 1'
#
loop_
_entity.id
_entity.type
_entity.pdbx_description
1 polymer ?
#
loop_
_entity_poly.entity_id
_entity_poly.type
_entity_poly.pdbx_seq_one_letter_code
_entity_poly.pdbx_strand_id
1 'polypeptide(L)'
;MPNNAVPMSQSRTVQSRLVLPPDTNNHNSIFGGRVLAYIDEIAAITAMKHAKGLVVTASIDSVDFLSAAHVGDILEIESIVSSTGRSSMEVYVRVVSRNIETGEEKLTTESFVTMVAVNEEGKPVPVPSIYPETDEEKRLFETGPARREHRKQKRALPH
;
A
#
# COMPACT_ATOMS: atom_id res chain seq x y z
N MET A 1 -1.02 24.91 12.64
CA MET A 1 -1.11 24.92 12.00
C MET A 1 -0.78 24.17 11.18
N PRO A 2 -1.27 24.20 10.66
CA PRO A 2 -1.16 23.30 9.60
C PRO A 2 0.21 22.86 9.32
N ASN A 3 1.06 23.19 10.13
CA ASN A 3 2.42 22.86 9.85
C ASN A 3 2.86 21.53 10.36
N ASN A 4 1.91 20.60 10.50
CA ASN A 4 2.23 19.23 10.83
C ASN A 4 2.46 18.37 9.59
N ALA A 5 2.50 19.00 8.40
CA ALA A 5 2.73 18.24 7.18
C ALA A 5 4.14 17.66 7.17
N VAL A 6 4.26 16.40 6.80
CA VAL A 6 5.54 15.70 6.71
C VAL A 6 5.74 15.20 5.29
N PRO A 7 7.00 15.02 4.85
CA PRO A 7 7.22 14.52 3.50
C PRO A 7 6.71 13.09 3.33
N MET A 8 6.17 12.80 2.17
CA MET A 8 5.67 11.46 1.84
C MET A 8 6.74 10.40 2.04
N SER A 9 7.99 10.74 1.70
CA SER A 9 9.13 9.82 1.82
C SER A 9 9.35 9.29 3.22
N GLN A 10 8.86 9.99 4.23
CA GLN A 10 9.05 9.59 5.63
C GLN A 10 8.37 8.24 5.94
N SER A 11 7.28 7.92 5.26
CA SER A 11 6.56 6.66 5.46
C SER A 11 7.04 5.53 4.56
N ARG A 12 7.85 5.84 3.54
CA ARG A 12 8.26 4.87 2.53
C ARG A 12 8.87 3.63 3.17
N THR A 13 8.42 2.46 2.70
CA THR A 13 8.88 1.17 3.20
C THR A 13 9.13 0.26 2.00
N VAL A 14 10.24 -0.46 2.04
CA VAL A 14 10.60 -1.43 1.00
C VAL A 14 10.94 -2.75 1.67
N GLN A 15 10.37 -3.83 1.17
CA GLN A 15 10.66 -5.19 1.64
C GLN A 15 10.92 -6.08 0.44
N SER A 16 11.78 -7.07 0.62
CA SER A 16 12.04 -8.08 -0.39
C SER A 16 11.63 -9.44 0.16
N ARG A 17 11.01 -10.25 -0.70
CA ARG A 17 10.59 -11.60 -0.34
C ARG A 17 10.90 -12.56 -1.49
N LEU A 18 11.33 -13.76 -1.14
CA LEU A 18 11.55 -14.81 -2.12
C LEU A 18 10.25 -15.60 -2.28
N VAL A 19 9.87 -15.87 -3.53
CA VAL A 19 8.71 -16.71 -3.80
C VAL A 19 9.12 -18.18 -3.64
N LEU A 20 8.53 -18.85 -2.67
CA LEU A 20 8.82 -20.24 -2.31
C LEU A 20 7.67 -21.16 -2.74
N PRO A 21 7.94 -22.46 -2.92
CA PRO A 21 6.88 -23.40 -3.34
C PRO A 21 5.59 -23.32 -2.51
N PRO A 22 5.63 -23.19 -1.16
CA PRO A 22 4.39 -23.10 -0.38
C PRO A 22 3.55 -21.86 -0.70
N ASP A 23 4.14 -20.85 -1.32
CA ASP A 23 3.45 -19.59 -1.65
C ASP A 23 2.68 -19.71 -2.97
N THR A 24 2.81 -20.82 -3.69
CA THR A 24 2.37 -20.94 -5.07
C THR A 24 1.23 -21.94 -5.26
N ASN A 25 0.54 -21.76 -6.38
CA ASN A 25 -0.50 -22.69 -6.83
C ASN A 25 0.11 -23.80 -7.69
N ASN A 26 -0.76 -24.61 -8.30
CA ASN A 26 -0.32 -25.73 -9.15
C ASN A 26 0.32 -25.30 -10.48
N HIS A 27 0.36 -24.01 -10.78
CA HIS A 27 1.06 -23.45 -11.95
C HIS A 27 2.40 -22.81 -11.56
N ASN A 28 2.84 -23.00 -10.34
CA ASN A 28 4.06 -22.41 -9.78
C ASN A 28 4.04 -20.89 -9.74
N SER A 29 2.87 -20.28 -9.83
CA SER A 29 2.73 -18.83 -9.65
C SER A 29 2.16 -18.53 -8.27
N ILE A 30 2.56 -17.38 -7.71
CA ILE A 30 2.16 -17.00 -6.36
C ILE A 30 0.64 -16.83 -6.23
N PHE A 31 0.08 -17.29 -5.12
CA PHE A 31 -1.33 -17.06 -4.82
C PHE A 31 -1.60 -15.56 -4.61
N GLY A 32 -2.70 -15.07 -5.20
CA GLY A 32 -3.14 -13.70 -4.98
C GLY A 32 -3.34 -13.38 -3.50
N GLY A 33 -3.89 -14.31 -2.73
CA GLY A 33 -4.06 -14.14 -1.30
C GLY A 33 -2.76 -13.96 -0.54
N ARG A 34 -1.68 -14.59 -1.00
CA ARG A 34 -0.36 -14.41 -0.41
C ARG A 34 0.15 -12.99 -0.66
N VAL A 35 0.00 -12.50 -1.89
CA VAL A 35 0.36 -11.13 -2.25
C VAL A 35 -0.46 -10.14 -1.42
N LEU A 36 -1.76 -10.39 -1.27
CA LEU A 36 -2.62 -9.54 -0.44
C LEU A 36 -2.15 -9.49 1.02
N ALA A 37 -1.70 -10.61 1.57
CA ALA A 37 -1.16 -10.63 2.93
C ALA A 37 0.08 -9.74 3.06
N TYR A 38 0.96 -9.78 2.07
CA TYR A 38 2.15 -8.92 2.05
C TYR A 38 1.76 -7.44 1.92
N ILE A 39 0.77 -7.15 1.08
CA ILE A 39 0.27 -5.79 0.89
C ILE A 39 -0.28 -5.23 2.20
N ASP A 40 -1.11 -6.00 2.88
CA ASP A 40 -1.70 -5.57 4.14
C ASP A 40 -0.62 -5.32 5.21
N GLU A 41 0.34 -6.21 5.30
CA GLU A 41 1.44 -6.10 6.26
C GLU A 41 2.28 -4.84 6.02
N ILE A 42 2.71 -4.61 4.77
CA ILE A 42 3.55 -3.44 4.47
C ILE A 42 2.76 -2.15 4.60
N ALA A 43 1.47 -2.15 4.23
CA ALA A 43 0.62 -0.98 4.39
C ALA A 43 0.50 -0.60 5.86
N ALA A 44 0.37 -1.58 6.75
CA ALA A 44 0.31 -1.34 8.19
C ALA A 44 1.62 -0.72 8.69
N ILE A 45 2.76 -1.26 8.28
CA ILE A 45 4.08 -0.73 8.67
C ILE A 45 4.22 0.73 8.21
N THR A 46 3.86 0.99 6.95
CA THR A 46 3.94 2.32 6.36
C THR A 46 3.05 3.32 7.10
N ALA A 47 1.80 2.91 7.40
CA ALA A 47 0.87 3.75 8.13
C ALA A 47 1.34 4.00 9.57
N MET A 48 1.91 3.00 10.24
CA MET A 48 2.48 3.17 11.58
C MET A 48 3.63 4.15 11.60
N LYS A 49 4.49 4.11 10.58
CA LYS A 49 5.59 5.08 10.47
C LYS A 49 5.05 6.51 10.37
N HIS A 50 3.98 6.68 9.61
CA HIS A 50 3.39 8.01 9.42
C HIS A 50 2.63 8.47 10.66
N ALA A 51 1.78 7.63 11.20
CA ALA A 51 0.93 7.97 12.35
C ALA A 51 1.69 7.99 13.66
N LYS A 52 2.81 7.28 13.74
CA LYS A 52 3.60 7.07 14.96
C LYS A 52 2.75 6.47 16.08
N GLY A 53 1.93 5.49 15.72
CA GLY A 53 1.04 4.84 16.66
C GLY A 53 0.28 3.69 16.02
N LEU A 54 -0.76 3.25 16.70
CA LEU A 54 -1.59 2.12 16.28
C LEU A 54 -2.41 2.46 15.04
N VAL A 55 -2.55 1.47 14.16
CA VAL A 55 -3.37 1.61 12.96
C VAL A 55 -4.21 0.34 12.76
N VAL A 56 -5.31 0.50 12.04
CA VAL A 56 -6.13 -0.64 11.60
C VAL A 56 -6.36 -0.54 10.11
N THR A 57 -6.51 -1.69 9.45
CA THR A 57 -6.88 -1.74 8.04
C THR A 57 -8.38 -1.53 7.94
N ALA A 58 -8.79 -0.46 7.27
CA ALA A 58 -10.20 -0.18 7.05
C ALA A 58 -10.71 -0.86 5.78
N SER A 59 -9.93 -0.80 4.69
CA SER A 59 -10.30 -1.44 3.44
C SER A 59 -9.10 -1.57 2.52
N ILE A 60 -9.15 -2.54 1.63
CA ILE A 60 -8.26 -2.62 0.48
C ILE A 60 -9.11 -2.15 -0.68
N ASP A 61 -8.85 -0.94 -1.16
CA ASP A 61 -9.75 -0.24 -2.06
C ASP A 61 -9.66 -0.73 -3.49
N SER A 62 -8.48 -1.15 -3.89
CA SER A 62 -8.26 -1.73 -5.21
C SER A 62 -7.02 -2.61 -5.17
N VAL A 63 -7.04 -3.66 -5.99
CA VAL A 63 -5.88 -4.53 -6.21
C VAL A 63 -5.90 -4.93 -7.67
N ASP A 64 -4.84 -4.62 -8.38
CA ASP A 64 -4.69 -5.02 -9.78
C ASP A 64 -3.54 -6.01 -9.88
N PHE A 65 -3.86 -7.23 -10.28
CA PHE A 65 -2.85 -8.26 -10.54
C PHE A 65 -2.49 -8.20 -12.02
N LEU A 66 -1.32 -7.67 -12.29
CA LEU A 66 -0.90 -7.32 -13.65
C LEU A 66 -0.01 -8.36 -14.32
N SER A 67 0.75 -9.10 -13.53
CA SER A 67 1.58 -10.19 -14.02
C SER A 67 1.83 -11.21 -12.92
N ALA A 68 2.15 -12.43 -13.30
CA ALA A 68 2.39 -13.52 -12.36
C ALA A 68 3.85 -13.50 -11.87
N ALA A 69 4.05 -13.87 -10.61
CA ALA A 69 5.38 -14.13 -10.07
C ALA A 69 5.50 -15.64 -9.82
N HIS A 70 6.70 -16.17 -10.03
CA HIS A 70 6.95 -17.61 -10.00
C HIS A 70 7.96 -17.99 -8.94
N VAL A 71 8.00 -19.27 -8.59
CA VAL A 71 8.98 -19.82 -7.65
C VAL A 71 10.39 -19.37 -8.06
N GLY A 72 11.13 -18.84 -7.12
CA GLY A 72 12.50 -18.38 -7.35
C GLY A 72 12.59 -16.89 -7.68
N ASP A 73 11.48 -16.25 -8.03
CA ASP A 73 11.48 -14.80 -8.22
C ASP A 73 11.63 -14.09 -6.88
N ILE A 74 12.20 -12.89 -6.93
CA ILE A 74 12.24 -12.01 -5.78
C ILE A 74 11.14 -10.97 -5.95
N LEU A 75 10.27 -10.84 -4.96
CA LEU A 75 9.29 -9.77 -4.90
C LEU A 75 9.89 -8.59 -4.16
N GLU A 76 9.84 -7.42 -4.78
CA GLU A 76 10.18 -6.17 -4.14
C GLU A 76 8.89 -5.41 -3.91
N ILE A 77 8.58 -5.17 -2.64
CA ILE A 77 7.30 -4.58 -2.22
C ILE A 77 7.58 -3.21 -1.65
N GLU A 78 6.99 -2.19 -2.25
CA GLU A 78 7.24 -0.81 -1.88
C GLU A 78 5.93 -0.13 -1.54
N SER A 79 5.95 0.70 -0.51
CA SER A 79 4.75 1.30 0.02
C SER A 79 5.02 2.72 0.52
N ILE A 80 4.03 3.60 0.34
CA ILE A 80 4.13 5.00 0.76
C ILE A 80 2.72 5.51 1.06
N VAL A 81 2.58 6.39 2.06
CA VAL A 81 1.31 7.09 2.29
C VAL A 81 1.12 8.08 1.15
N SER A 82 0.04 7.94 0.41
CA SER A 82 -0.23 8.71 -0.82
C SER A 82 -1.28 9.79 -0.64
N SER A 83 -2.10 9.71 0.42
CA SER A 83 -3.12 10.72 0.72
C SER A 83 -3.54 10.57 2.18
N THR A 84 -3.99 11.67 2.79
CA THR A 84 -4.45 11.63 4.17
C THR A 84 -5.77 12.34 4.32
N GLY A 85 -6.65 11.81 5.21
CA GLY A 85 -7.78 12.51 5.77
C GLY A 85 -7.42 12.96 7.18
N ARG A 86 -8.43 13.13 8.04
CA ARG A 86 -8.17 13.51 9.43
C ARG A 86 -7.46 12.39 10.19
N SER A 87 -8.00 11.19 10.15
CA SER A 87 -7.43 10.00 10.81
C SER A 87 -7.12 8.87 9.84
N SER A 88 -7.49 9.03 8.58
CA SER A 88 -7.28 8.01 7.55
C SER A 88 -6.03 8.30 6.73
N MET A 89 -5.44 7.23 6.24
CA MET A 89 -4.26 7.28 5.38
C MET A 89 -4.52 6.35 4.21
N GLU A 90 -4.38 6.88 3.00
CA GLU A 90 -4.33 6.04 1.81
C GLU A 90 -2.89 5.60 1.64
N VAL A 91 -2.67 4.32 1.48
CA VAL A 91 -1.33 3.75 1.27
C VAL A 91 -1.27 3.11 -0.10
N TYR A 92 -0.35 3.60 -0.92
CA TYR A 92 -0.06 3.00 -2.22
C TYR A 92 0.97 1.89 -2.04
N VAL A 93 0.70 0.73 -2.62
CA VAL A 93 1.61 -0.43 -2.57
C VAL A 93 1.89 -0.92 -3.97
N ARG A 94 3.15 -1.12 -4.27
CA ARG A 94 3.60 -1.62 -5.56
C ARG A 94 4.45 -2.87 -5.34
N VAL A 95 4.17 -3.92 -6.09
CA VAL A 95 4.91 -5.19 -6.03
C VAL A 95 5.53 -5.46 -7.38
N VAL A 96 6.84 -5.58 -7.41
CA VAL A 96 7.62 -5.87 -8.61
C VAL A 96 8.29 -7.23 -8.43
N SER A 97 8.21 -8.10 -9.42
CA SER A 97 8.93 -9.37 -9.41
C SER A 97 10.19 -9.25 -10.25
N ARG A 98 11.26 -9.84 -9.75
CA ARG A 98 12.54 -9.88 -10.46
C ARG A 98 12.93 -11.35 -10.69
N ASN A 99 13.19 -11.70 -11.95
CA ASN A 99 13.75 -13.00 -12.29
C ASN A 99 15.25 -12.96 -11.99
N ILE A 100 15.72 -13.89 -11.18
CA ILE A 100 17.09 -13.85 -10.67
C ILE A 100 18.11 -14.15 -11.78
N GLU A 101 17.73 -14.98 -12.74
CA GLU A 101 18.64 -15.37 -13.83
C GLU A 101 18.77 -14.32 -14.91
N THR A 102 17.67 -13.71 -15.31
CA THR A 102 17.65 -12.74 -16.41
C THR A 102 17.75 -11.30 -15.93
N GLY A 103 17.42 -11.05 -14.66
CA GLY A 103 17.31 -9.70 -14.13
C GLY A 103 16.05 -8.96 -14.57
N GLU A 104 15.18 -9.62 -15.33
CA GLU A 104 13.94 -9.00 -15.81
C GLU A 104 13.02 -8.63 -14.65
N GLU A 105 12.52 -7.40 -14.66
CA GLU A 105 11.57 -6.92 -13.66
C GLU A 105 10.20 -6.72 -14.29
N LYS A 106 9.15 -7.10 -13.56
CA LYS A 106 7.77 -6.91 -13.99
C LYS A 106 6.95 -6.33 -12.86
N LEU A 107 6.12 -5.35 -13.16
CA LEU A 107 5.14 -4.87 -12.22
C LEU A 107 4.09 -5.98 -12.05
N THR A 108 4.02 -6.53 -10.86
CA THR A 108 3.15 -7.67 -10.55
C THR A 108 1.80 -7.22 -10.04
N THR A 109 1.79 -6.27 -9.11
CA THR A 109 0.56 -5.86 -8.43
C THR A 109 0.67 -4.41 -8.00
N GLU A 110 -0.47 -3.71 -8.09
CA GLU A 110 -0.63 -2.39 -7.50
C GLU A 110 -1.87 -2.39 -6.63
N SER A 111 -1.82 -1.65 -5.54
CA SER A 111 -2.95 -1.59 -4.61
C SER A 111 -2.99 -0.25 -3.89
N PHE A 112 -4.20 0.16 -3.53
CA PHE A 112 -4.44 1.27 -2.60
C PHE A 112 -5.20 0.72 -1.40
N VAL A 113 -4.65 0.97 -0.21
CA VAL A 113 -5.20 0.47 1.06
C VAL A 113 -5.55 1.66 1.93
N THR A 114 -6.70 1.63 2.56
CA THR A 114 -7.08 2.67 3.54
C THR A 114 -6.80 2.15 4.94
N MET A 115 -5.94 2.87 5.65
CA MET A 115 -5.60 2.60 7.04
C MET A 115 -6.13 3.74 7.90
N VAL A 116 -6.46 3.44 9.14
CA VAL A 116 -6.95 4.45 10.09
C VAL A 116 -6.10 4.40 11.36
N ALA A 117 -5.63 5.58 11.79
CA ALA A 117 -4.91 5.69 13.04
C ALA A 117 -5.93 5.64 14.20
N VAL A 118 -5.61 4.84 15.21
CA VAL A 118 -6.49 4.66 16.37
C VAL A 118 -5.68 4.74 17.66
N ASN A 119 -6.40 5.02 18.76
CA ASN A 119 -5.80 4.95 20.09
C ASN A 119 -5.96 3.54 20.66
N GLU A 120 -5.54 3.35 21.90
CA GLU A 120 -5.63 2.04 22.59
C GLU A 120 -7.04 1.52 22.72
N GLU A 121 -8.03 2.41 22.70
CA GLU A 121 -9.46 2.02 22.79
C GLU A 121 -10.06 1.77 21.39
N GLY A 122 -9.25 1.88 20.34
CA GLY A 122 -9.71 1.64 18.99
C GLY A 122 -10.40 2.83 18.35
N LYS A 123 -10.33 4.01 18.96
CA LYS A 123 -10.99 5.21 18.42
C LYS A 123 -10.06 5.97 17.50
N PRO A 124 -10.57 6.53 16.38
CA PRO A 124 -9.74 7.28 15.45
C PRO A 124 -9.05 8.48 16.08
N VAL A 125 -7.79 8.69 15.70
CA VAL A 125 -7.01 9.85 16.13
C VAL A 125 -6.42 10.55 14.91
N PRO A 126 -6.18 11.87 15.00
CA PRO A 126 -5.66 12.63 13.84
C PRO A 126 -4.27 12.19 13.42
N VAL A 127 -3.99 12.33 12.14
CA VAL A 127 -2.65 12.10 11.57
C VAL A 127 -2.15 13.38 10.91
N PRO A 128 -0.82 13.56 10.80
CA PRO A 128 -0.27 14.68 10.05
C PRO A 128 -0.63 14.57 8.57
N SER A 129 -0.73 15.70 7.90
CA SER A 129 -0.85 15.72 6.45
C SER A 129 0.51 15.45 5.80
N ILE A 130 0.52 15.26 4.50
CA ILE A 130 1.73 14.93 3.74
C ILE A 130 1.99 15.97 2.65
N TYR A 131 3.23 16.03 2.17
CA TYR A 131 3.57 16.77 0.97
C TYR A 131 4.52 15.97 0.09
N PRO A 132 4.39 16.10 -1.24
CA PRO A 132 5.24 15.35 -2.18
C PRO A 132 6.56 16.07 -2.43
N GLU A 133 7.58 15.31 -2.84
CA GLU A 133 8.88 15.86 -3.22
C GLU A 133 9.33 15.39 -4.60
N THR A 134 8.99 14.17 -5.01
CA THR A 134 9.36 13.62 -6.31
C THR A 134 8.20 13.72 -7.30
N ASP A 135 8.49 13.56 -8.58
CA ASP A 135 7.44 13.56 -9.61
C ASP A 135 6.42 12.45 -9.41
N GLU A 136 6.88 11.27 -9.03
CA GLU A 136 5.99 10.15 -8.74
C GLU A 136 5.09 10.47 -7.54
N GLU A 137 5.67 11.02 -6.47
CA GLU A 137 4.91 11.42 -5.28
C GLU A 137 3.89 12.50 -5.62
N LYS A 138 4.26 13.46 -6.46
CA LYS A 138 3.35 14.51 -6.89
C LYS A 138 2.14 13.94 -7.63
N ARG A 139 2.36 12.97 -8.52
CA ARG A 139 1.26 12.33 -9.24
C ARG A 139 0.32 11.60 -8.28
N LEU A 140 0.87 10.84 -7.34
CA LEU A 140 0.07 10.14 -6.34
C LEU A 140 -0.72 11.13 -5.47
N PHE A 141 -0.05 12.19 -5.03
CA PHE A 141 -0.65 13.20 -4.17
C PHE A 141 -1.78 13.95 -4.89
N GLU A 142 -1.54 14.39 -6.12
CA GLU A 142 -2.50 15.18 -6.89
C GLU A 142 -3.75 14.36 -7.27
N THR A 143 -3.60 13.06 -7.48
CA THR A 143 -4.73 12.19 -7.83
C THR A 143 -5.45 11.64 -6.60
N GLY A 144 -4.94 11.89 -5.41
CA GLY A 144 -5.54 11.44 -4.15
C GLY A 144 -6.99 11.83 -3.96
N PRO A 145 -7.35 13.11 -4.15
CA PRO A 145 -8.75 13.53 -3.98
C PRO A 145 -9.73 12.80 -4.89
N ALA A 146 -9.35 12.55 -6.15
CA ALA A 146 -10.20 11.81 -7.08
C ALA A 146 -10.42 10.36 -6.62
N ARG A 147 -9.36 9.69 -6.12
CA ARG A 147 -9.50 8.35 -5.57
C ARG A 147 -10.38 8.33 -4.34
N ARG A 148 -10.26 9.35 -3.48
CA ARG A 148 -11.08 9.48 -2.27
C ARG A 148 -12.55 9.62 -2.62
N GLU A 149 -12.86 10.44 -3.61
CA GLU A 149 -14.23 10.63 -4.09
C GLU A 149 -14.79 9.32 -4.65
N HIS A 150 -14.01 8.60 -5.42
CA HIS A 150 -14.40 7.31 -5.97
C HIS A 150 -14.73 6.31 -4.85
N ARG A 151 -13.93 6.27 -3.78
CA ARG A 151 -14.20 5.40 -2.63
C ARG A 151 -15.50 5.75 -1.94
N LYS A 152 -15.80 7.04 -1.80
CA LYS A 152 -17.06 7.49 -1.20
C LYS A 152 -18.26 7.06 -2.03
N GLN A 153 -18.19 7.22 -3.35
CA GLN A 153 -19.25 6.79 -4.25
C GLN A 153 -19.46 5.28 -4.19
N LYS A 154 -18.40 4.53 -4.14
CA LYS A 154 -18.46 3.08 -4.06
C LYS A 154 -19.13 2.62 -2.75
N ARG A 155 -18.84 3.28 -1.64
CA ARG A 155 -19.47 2.95 -0.35
C ARG A 155 -20.94 3.30 -0.30
N ALA A 156 -21.37 4.30 -1.08
CA ALA A 156 -22.76 4.73 -1.13
C ALA A 156 -23.65 3.82 -1.96
N LEU A 157 -23.07 2.90 -2.76
CA LEU A 157 -23.86 1.98 -3.58
C LEU A 157 -24.55 0.93 -2.71
N PRO A 158 -25.83 0.62 -2.99
CA PRO A 158 -26.51 -0.46 -2.25
C PRO A 158 -25.92 -1.81 -2.60
N HIS A 159 -25.97 -2.73 -1.65
CA HIS A 159 -25.48 -4.10 -1.81
C HIS A 159 -26.56 -5.01 -2.38
#